data_26b5b9a6bca733d273977871854907ff
#
_entry.id   26b5b9a6bca733d273977871854907ff
#
_cell.length_a   1.000
_cell.length_b   1.000
_cell.length_c   1.000
_cell.angle_alpha   90.00
_cell.angle_beta   90.00
_cell.angle_gamma   90.00
#
_symmetry.space_group_name_H-M   'P 1'
#
loop_
_entity.id
_entity.type
_entity.pdbx_description
1 polymer ?
#
loop_
_entity_poly.entity_id
_entity_poly.type
_entity_poly.pdbx_seq_one_letter_code
_entity_poly.pdbx_strand_id
1 'polypeptide(L)'
;KRNFYGVGNGRDVTPYHQTIEDNIVAELVGELERRCAYAERRAAIRDFNRESRVIRKGIALTPVKFGISFTLTSYNQAGALVHVYTDGSVHLNHGGTEMGQGLHTKVAQVVAEEFQIDLDRVKITATTTGKVPNTSATAASSGTDLNGQAALLAARTIKERLGDFAAEHWSVPRDQVVFLPNRVRVGNQEIPFRALVWQAYMGRVSLSSTGFYKTPKIHWDRAAGRGRPFYYFAYGAACSEVAIDTLTGEYKVERVDILHDVGRSLNPAIDLGQIEGGFVQGMGWLTTEELWWDEAGRLRTHAPSTYKIPACGDRPRVFNVDLLEGARNREDAIHRSKAVGEPPLMLAISVLHAISDAVASVADYQRCPRLDAPATPERVLEAVDRLRA
;
A
#
# COMPACT_ATOMS: atom_id res chain seq x y z
N LYS A 1 -11.66 19.74 3.91
CA LYS A 1 -12.91 19.18 3.35
C LYS A 1 -13.46 19.98 2.15
N ARG A 2 -13.37 21.33 2.16
CA ARG A 2 -13.85 22.18 1.04
C ARG A 2 -13.21 21.84 -0.31
N ASN A 3 -11.97 21.36 -0.30
CA ASN A 3 -11.18 21.04 -1.50
C ASN A 3 -11.19 19.56 -1.86
N PHE A 4 -11.94 18.72 -1.16
CA PHE A 4 -12.09 17.32 -1.54
C PHE A 4 -12.79 17.22 -2.88
N TYR A 5 -12.39 16.25 -3.67
CA TYR A 5 -13.14 15.87 -4.85
C TYR A 5 -14.58 15.49 -4.46
N GLY A 6 -15.54 15.88 -5.28
CA GLY A 6 -16.93 15.50 -5.12
C GLY A 6 -17.26 14.18 -5.81
N VAL A 7 -18.55 13.91 -5.88
CA VAL A 7 -19.09 12.83 -6.70
C VAL A 7 -20.03 13.50 -7.72
N GLY A 8 -19.63 13.53 -8.99
CA GLY A 8 -20.34 14.24 -10.03
C GLY A 8 -20.19 15.77 -9.97
N ASN A 9 -20.93 16.49 -10.78
CA ASN A 9 -20.96 17.96 -10.86
C ASN A 9 -19.61 18.62 -11.25
N GLY A 10 -18.72 17.90 -11.97
CA GLY A 10 -17.44 18.41 -12.43
C GLY A 10 -16.38 18.56 -11.32
N ARG A 11 -16.68 18.22 -10.08
CA ARG A 11 -15.73 18.24 -8.96
C ARG A 11 -15.02 16.91 -8.76
N ASP A 12 -15.29 15.95 -9.59
CA ASP A 12 -14.75 14.60 -9.61
C ASP A 12 -13.69 14.40 -10.71
N VAL A 13 -13.26 15.47 -11.36
CA VAL A 13 -12.27 15.43 -12.43
C VAL A 13 -10.93 16.00 -11.93
N THR A 14 -9.85 15.27 -12.17
CA THR A 14 -8.49 15.69 -11.84
C THR A 14 -7.99 16.80 -12.79
N PRO A 15 -6.93 17.55 -12.44
CA PRO A 15 -6.30 18.53 -13.35
C PRO A 15 -5.81 17.93 -14.68
N TYR A 16 -5.53 16.62 -14.70
CA TYR A 16 -5.12 15.87 -15.89
C TYR A 16 -6.29 15.13 -16.57
N HIS A 17 -7.52 15.55 -16.26
CA HIS A 17 -8.78 15.13 -16.89
C HIS A 17 -9.19 13.65 -16.65
N GLN A 18 -8.68 12.99 -15.64
CA GLN A 18 -9.21 11.70 -15.20
C GLN A 18 -10.40 11.90 -14.26
N THR A 19 -11.52 11.26 -14.55
CA THR A 19 -12.65 11.19 -13.63
C THR A 19 -12.35 10.26 -12.47
N ILE A 20 -12.62 10.68 -11.24
CA ILE A 20 -12.51 9.88 -10.03
C ILE A 20 -13.87 9.23 -9.77
N GLU A 21 -13.97 7.95 -10.08
CA GLU A 21 -15.25 7.22 -10.08
C GLU A 21 -15.58 6.59 -8.72
N ASP A 22 -14.59 6.46 -7.82
CA ASP A 22 -14.68 5.76 -6.53
C ASP A 22 -14.20 6.62 -5.35
N ASN A 23 -14.53 7.91 -5.36
CA ASN A 23 -14.08 8.84 -4.33
C ASN A 23 -14.77 8.57 -2.98
N ILE A 24 -13.99 8.08 -2.01
CA ILE A 24 -14.43 7.79 -0.64
C ILE A 24 -13.74 8.67 0.42
N VAL A 25 -12.97 9.68 -0.01
CA VAL A 25 -12.16 10.50 0.91
C VAL A 25 -12.99 11.16 2.01
N ALA A 26 -14.17 11.70 1.67
CA ALA A 26 -15.01 12.40 2.64
C ALA A 26 -15.56 11.44 3.71
N GLU A 27 -16.01 10.27 3.30
CA GLU A 27 -16.54 9.22 4.17
C GLU A 27 -15.43 8.64 5.06
N LEU A 28 -14.28 8.33 4.47
CA LEU A 28 -13.13 7.78 5.18
C LEU A 28 -12.60 8.76 6.23
N VAL A 29 -12.48 10.04 5.89
CA VAL A 29 -12.09 11.10 6.85
C VAL A 29 -13.11 11.26 7.96
N GLY A 30 -14.40 11.26 7.63
CA GLY A 30 -15.46 11.35 8.64
C GLY A 30 -15.46 10.17 9.61
N GLU A 31 -15.21 8.97 9.10
CA GLU A 31 -15.08 7.78 9.93
C GLU A 31 -13.84 7.82 10.84
N LEU A 32 -12.69 8.26 10.33
CA LEU A 32 -11.49 8.44 11.16
C LEU A 32 -11.70 9.51 12.24
N GLU A 33 -12.31 10.67 11.90
CA GLU A 33 -12.63 11.71 12.87
C GLU A 33 -13.46 11.17 14.04
N ARG A 34 -14.45 10.32 13.73
CA ARG A 34 -15.29 9.68 14.74
C ARG A 34 -14.51 8.66 15.59
N ARG A 35 -13.75 7.75 14.96
CA ARG A 35 -12.97 6.71 15.66
C ARG A 35 -11.93 7.29 16.58
N CYS A 36 -11.24 8.34 16.15
CA CYS A 36 -10.18 8.95 16.95
C CYS A 36 -10.65 10.09 17.87
N ALA A 37 -11.96 10.34 17.97
CA ALA A 37 -12.54 11.44 18.76
C ALA A 37 -11.83 12.79 18.48
N TYR A 38 -11.68 13.14 17.18
CA TYR A 38 -10.88 14.28 16.76
C TYR A 38 -11.33 15.61 17.37
N ALA A 39 -12.63 15.86 17.40
CA ALA A 39 -13.17 17.13 17.90
C ALA A 39 -12.93 17.31 19.41
N GLU A 40 -13.17 16.27 20.19
CA GLU A 40 -12.99 16.24 21.64
C GLU A 40 -11.51 16.40 22.00
N ARG A 41 -10.63 15.66 21.32
CA ARG A 41 -9.18 15.77 21.53
C ARG A 41 -8.66 17.14 21.16
N ARG A 42 -9.14 17.71 20.06
CA ARG A 42 -8.76 19.08 19.66
C ARG A 42 -9.18 20.12 20.70
N ALA A 43 -10.37 19.99 21.28
CA ALA A 43 -10.81 20.86 22.37
C ALA A 43 -9.92 20.72 23.61
N ALA A 44 -9.67 19.48 24.05
CA ALA A 44 -8.80 19.20 25.20
C ALA A 44 -7.36 19.72 25.01
N ILE A 45 -6.80 19.61 23.79
CA ILE A 45 -5.48 20.17 23.46
C ILE A 45 -5.49 21.70 23.57
N ARG A 46 -6.54 22.36 23.10
CA ARG A 46 -6.65 23.81 23.23
C ARG A 46 -6.77 24.27 24.67
N ASP A 47 -7.49 23.53 25.51
CA ASP A 47 -7.59 23.80 26.95
C ASP A 47 -6.21 23.60 27.63
N PHE A 48 -5.53 22.49 27.36
CA PHE A 48 -4.17 22.25 27.83
C PHE A 48 -3.21 23.39 27.46
N ASN A 49 -3.26 23.84 26.20
CA ASN A 49 -2.38 24.90 25.70
C ASN A 49 -2.65 26.28 26.34
N ARG A 50 -3.86 26.54 26.85
CA ARG A 50 -4.12 27.78 27.60
C ARG A 50 -3.43 27.81 28.95
N GLU A 51 -3.27 26.66 29.58
CA GLU A 51 -2.64 26.53 30.92
C GLU A 51 -1.14 26.30 30.82
N SER A 52 -0.66 25.55 29.88
CA SER A 52 0.75 25.22 29.71
C SER A 52 1.48 26.26 28.87
N ARG A 53 2.57 26.82 29.41
CA ARG A 53 3.40 27.83 28.72
C ARG A 53 4.62 27.25 28.01
N VAL A 54 5.12 26.10 28.48
CA VAL A 54 6.34 25.45 27.98
C VAL A 54 5.98 24.32 27.02
N ILE A 55 5.25 23.35 27.52
CA ILE A 55 4.81 22.24 26.65
C ILE A 55 3.57 22.67 25.88
N ARG A 56 3.60 22.52 24.56
CA ARG A 56 2.48 22.78 23.68
C ARG A 56 2.09 21.49 22.96
N LYS A 57 0.81 21.27 22.79
CA LYS A 57 0.29 20.13 22.04
C LYS A 57 -0.34 20.57 20.72
N GLY A 58 -0.31 19.68 19.75
CA GLY A 58 -0.95 19.90 18.47
C GLY A 58 -1.57 18.62 17.93
N ILE A 59 -2.60 18.78 17.11
CA ILE A 59 -3.30 17.68 16.45
C ILE A 59 -3.64 18.06 15.02
N ALA A 60 -3.41 17.14 14.09
CA ALA A 60 -3.78 17.34 12.70
C ALA A 60 -4.26 16.03 12.06
N LEU A 61 -5.18 16.17 11.11
CA LEU A 61 -5.68 15.09 10.30
C LEU A 61 -5.41 15.40 8.82
N THR A 62 -4.80 14.45 8.12
CA THR A 62 -4.54 14.55 6.67
C THR A 62 -4.99 13.30 5.95
N PRO A 63 -5.72 13.44 4.81
CA PRO A 63 -6.04 12.34 3.92
C PRO A 63 -4.98 12.14 2.84
N VAL A 64 -4.99 10.97 2.23
CA VAL A 64 -4.26 10.68 1.00
C VAL A 64 -5.22 10.16 -0.07
N LYS A 65 -4.98 10.56 -1.31
CA LYS A 65 -5.49 9.97 -2.54
C LYS A 65 -4.29 9.71 -3.44
N PHE A 66 -4.00 8.45 -3.71
CA PHE A 66 -2.82 8.05 -4.46
C PHE A 66 -3.21 7.25 -5.71
N GLY A 67 -2.74 7.67 -6.88
CA GLY A 67 -3.03 7.00 -8.14
C GLY A 67 -2.09 5.82 -8.38
N ILE A 68 -2.65 4.68 -8.74
CA ILE A 68 -1.91 3.42 -8.94
C ILE A 68 -1.79 3.12 -10.42
N SER A 69 -0.60 3.18 -10.93
CA SER A 69 0.00 2.79 -12.21
C SER A 69 1.14 3.75 -12.57
N PHE A 70 2.03 3.32 -13.43
CA PHE A 70 2.99 4.23 -14.05
C PHE A 70 2.31 5.14 -15.09
N THR A 71 2.67 6.41 -15.11
CA THR A 71 2.25 7.33 -16.19
C THR A 71 2.90 6.98 -17.53
N LEU A 72 4.04 6.29 -17.52
CA LEU A 72 4.58 5.62 -18.71
C LEU A 72 3.84 4.29 -18.91
N THR A 73 2.83 4.29 -19.76
CA THR A 73 1.87 3.18 -19.92
C THR A 73 2.53 1.84 -20.25
N SER A 74 3.65 1.84 -20.99
CA SER A 74 4.42 0.63 -21.31
C SER A 74 5.01 -0.08 -20.09
N TYR A 75 5.13 0.58 -18.95
CA TYR A 75 5.62 -0.01 -17.70
C TYR A 75 4.54 -0.79 -16.93
N ASN A 76 3.28 -0.70 -17.34
CA ASN A 76 2.18 -1.37 -16.65
C ASN A 76 1.92 -2.78 -17.23
N GLN A 77 2.93 -3.64 -17.16
CA GLN A 77 2.89 -5.01 -17.65
C GLN A 77 3.80 -5.92 -16.83
N ALA A 78 3.48 -7.20 -16.76
CA ALA A 78 4.32 -8.23 -16.17
C ALA A 78 4.07 -9.60 -16.79
N GLY A 79 5.08 -10.45 -16.74
CA GLY A 79 5.00 -11.86 -17.06
C GLY A 79 5.20 -12.73 -15.83
N ALA A 80 4.69 -13.97 -15.88
CA ALA A 80 4.94 -14.98 -14.88
C ALA A 80 5.09 -16.35 -15.53
N LEU A 81 5.72 -17.28 -14.82
CA LEU A 81 5.90 -18.68 -15.22
C LEU A 81 5.51 -19.57 -14.04
N VAL A 82 4.61 -20.52 -14.28
CA VAL A 82 4.14 -21.48 -13.28
C VAL A 82 4.41 -22.90 -13.78
N HIS A 83 5.00 -23.73 -12.91
CA HIS A 83 5.18 -25.16 -13.12
C HIS A 83 4.54 -25.92 -11.97
N VAL A 84 3.74 -26.93 -12.28
CA VAL A 84 3.22 -27.89 -11.31
C VAL A 84 3.99 -29.18 -11.47
N TYR A 85 4.64 -29.63 -10.37
CA TYR A 85 5.42 -30.87 -10.37
C TYR A 85 4.53 -32.06 -10.02
N THR A 86 4.99 -33.26 -10.33
CA THR A 86 4.26 -34.51 -10.19
C THR A 86 3.84 -34.86 -8.75
N ASP A 87 4.49 -34.26 -7.75
CA ASP A 87 4.11 -34.38 -6.33
C ASP A 87 3.04 -33.36 -5.89
N GLY A 88 2.58 -32.52 -6.83
CA GLY A 88 1.60 -31.47 -6.56
C GLY A 88 2.21 -30.16 -6.02
N SER A 89 3.53 -30.06 -5.90
CA SER A 89 4.17 -28.79 -5.59
C SER A 89 4.18 -27.86 -6.80
N VAL A 90 4.22 -26.54 -6.53
CA VAL A 90 4.17 -25.51 -7.57
C VAL A 90 5.40 -24.62 -7.49
N HIS A 91 6.08 -24.45 -8.61
CA HIS A 91 7.17 -23.51 -8.77
C HIS A 91 6.66 -22.27 -9.51
N LEU A 92 6.78 -21.12 -8.88
CA LEU A 92 6.34 -19.82 -9.39
C LEU A 92 7.56 -18.93 -9.64
N ASN A 93 7.61 -18.33 -10.83
CA ASN A 93 8.54 -17.26 -11.17
C ASN A 93 7.75 -16.04 -11.67
N HIS A 94 8.10 -14.88 -11.17
CA HIS A 94 7.65 -13.60 -11.68
C HIS A 94 8.77 -12.56 -11.55
N GLY A 95 8.63 -11.42 -12.23
CA GLY A 95 9.68 -10.42 -12.27
C GLY A 95 9.64 -9.38 -11.14
N GLY A 96 8.65 -9.44 -10.26
CA GLY A 96 8.54 -8.52 -9.13
C GLY A 96 9.65 -8.78 -8.09
N THR A 97 10.34 -7.70 -7.69
CA THR A 97 11.42 -7.75 -6.70
C THR A 97 10.83 -7.71 -5.30
N GLU A 98 11.26 -8.62 -4.42
CA GLU A 98 10.98 -8.57 -2.99
C GLU A 98 11.98 -7.62 -2.31
N MET A 99 11.45 -6.61 -1.64
CA MET A 99 12.21 -5.57 -0.91
C MET A 99 11.81 -5.51 0.57
N GLY A 100 11.07 -6.53 1.05
CA GLY A 100 10.49 -6.56 2.38
C GLY A 100 9.00 -6.20 2.44
N GLN A 101 8.37 -5.89 1.28
CA GLN A 101 6.96 -5.52 1.18
C GLN A 101 5.99 -6.72 1.13
N GLY A 102 6.51 -7.96 1.16
CA GLY A 102 5.69 -9.17 1.14
C GLY A 102 5.09 -9.51 -0.24
N LEU A 103 5.67 -9.00 -1.32
CA LEU A 103 5.20 -9.25 -2.68
C LEU A 103 5.21 -10.74 -3.02
N HIS A 104 6.32 -11.45 -2.72
CA HIS A 104 6.43 -12.88 -3.00
C HIS A 104 5.34 -13.68 -2.28
N THR A 105 5.08 -13.38 -1.01
CA THR A 105 4.02 -14.04 -0.24
C THR A 105 2.66 -13.81 -0.87
N LYS A 106 2.32 -12.57 -1.21
CA LYS A 106 1.02 -12.22 -1.82
C LYS A 106 0.80 -12.90 -3.17
N VAL A 107 1.83 -12.93 -4.03
CA VAL A 107 1.71 -13.60 -5.34
C VAL A 107 1.64 -15.13 -5.19
N ALA A 108 2.36 -15.72 -4.23
CA ALA A 108 2.23 -17.13 -3.90
C ALA A 108 0.81 -17.48 -3.39
N GLN A 109 0.22 -16.62 -2.55
CA GLN A 109 -1.17 -16.77 -2.08
C GLN A 109 -2.18 -16.77 -3.25
N VAL A 110 -1.98 -15.91 -4.26
CA VAL A 110 -2.83 -15.87 -5.46
C VAL A 110 -2.79 -17.20 -6.20
N VAL A 111 -1.61 -17.80 -6.37
CA VAL A 111 -1.45 -19.09 -7.05
C VAL A 111 -2.00 -20.24 -6.21
N ALA A 112 -1.74 -20.23 -4.91
CA ALA A 112 -2.26 -21.22 -3.98
C ALA A 112 -3.80 -21.23 -3.95
N GLU A 113 -4.41 -20.05 -3.89
CA GLU A 113 -5.88 -19.87 -3.95
C GLU A 113 -6.45 -20.36 -5.28
N GLU A 114 -5.79 -20.09 -6.41
CA GLU A 114 -6.29 -20.54 -7.72
C GLU A 114 -6.32 -22.06 -7.82
N PHE A 115 -5.28 -22.76 -7.34
CA PHE A 115 -5.24 -24.22 -7.31
C PHE A 115 -5.95 -24.83 -6.11
N GLN A 116 -6.35 -24.05 -5.11
CA GLN A 116 -6.92 -24.50 -3.83
C GLN A 116 -5.95 -25.44 -3.10
N ILE A 117 -4.67 -25.04 -2.98
CA ILE A 117 -3.62 -25.77 -2.27
C ILE A 117 -3.04 -24.92 -1.14
N ASP A 118 -2.37 -25.57 -0.18
CA ASP A 118 -1.69 -24.86 0.89
C ASP A 118 -0.54 -24.01 0.36
N LEU A 119 -0.31 -22.87 1.01
CA LEU A 119 0.70 -21.88 0.59
C LEU A 119 2.12 -22.48 0.58
N ASP A 120 2.44 -23.39 1.50
CA ASP A 120 3.73 -24.07 1.60
C ASP A 120 4.07 -24.96 0.38
N ARG A 121 3.05 -25.29 -0.42
CA ARG A 121 3.20 -26.00 -1.70
C ARG A 121 3.68 -25.10 -2.83
N VAL A 122 3.63 -23.77 -2.66
CA VAL A 122 4.05 -22.82 -3.69
C VAL A 122 5.42 -22.26 -3.33
N LYS A 123 6.42 -22.52 -4.18
CA LYS A 123 7.78 -22.03 -4.02
C LYS A 123 8.11 -20.97 -5.06
N ILE A 124 8.55 -19.80 -4.61
CA ILE A 124 9.10 -18.74 -5.46
C ILE A 124 10.63 -18.78 -5.35
N THR A 125 11.31 -18.66 -6.49
CA THR A 125 12.76 -18.49 -6.54
C THR A 125 13.13 -17.04 -6.76
N ALA A 126 14.38 -16.69 -6.46
CA ALA A 126 14.91 -15.35 -6.68
C ALA A 126 14.67 -14.86 -8.11
N THR A 127 14.34 -13.59 -8.23
CA THR A 127 14.12 -12.91 -9.51
C THR A 127 15.44 -12.78 -10.27
N THR A 128 15.47 -13.29 -11.49
CA THR A 128 16.61 -13.18 -12.42
C THR A 128 16.12 -12.92 -13.84
N THR A 129 16.90 -12.19 -14.63
CA THR A 129 16.56 -11.84 -16.01
C THR A 129 16.41 -13.05 -16.95
N GLY A 130 16.95 -14.21 -16.58
CA GLY A 130 16.86 -15.44 -17.38
C GLY A 130 15.54 -16.22 -17.25
N LYS A 131 14.62 -15.79 -16.36
CA LYS A 131 13.41 -16.57 -16.04
C LYS A 131 12.12 -15.97 -16.59
N VAL A 132 11.94 -14.67 -16.43
CA VAL A 132 10.71 -13.98 -16.82
C VAL A 132 11.05 -12.73 -17.63
N PRO A 133 10.73 -12.73 -18.93
CA PRO A 133 10.98 -11.60 -19.80
C PRO A 133 9.91 -10.51 -19.62
N ASN A 134 10.22 -9.29 -20.09
CA ASN A 134 9.27 -8.19 -20.24
C ASN A 134 8.56 -7.77 -18.94
N THR A 135 9.27 -7.82 -17.83
CA THR A 135 8.76 -7.33 -16.55
C THR A 135 9.19 -5.89 -16.33
N SER A 136 8.27 -5.08 -15.87
CA SER A 136 8.52 -3.69 -15.48
C SER A 136 9.25 -3.59 -14.15
N ALA A 137 9.81 -2.42 -13.87
CA ALA A 137 10.38 -2.10 -12.56
C ALA A 137 9.33 -2.31 -11.44
N THR A 138 9.76 -2.79 -10.28
CA THR A 138 8.90 -2.93 -9.10
C THR A 138 8.77 -1.58 -8.40
N ALA A 139 7.83 -0.77 -8.88
CA ALA A 139 7.53 0.57 -8.39
C ALA A 139 6.06 0.93 -8.68
N ALA A 140 5.66 2.19 -8.42
CA ALA A 140 4.29 2.69 -8.58
C ALA A 140 3.24 1.87 -7.79
N SER A 141 3.67 1.17 -6.75
CA SER A 141 2.86 0.31 -5.88
C SER A 141 2.06 -0.79 -6.61
N SER A 142 2.36 -1.04 -7.88
CA SER A 142 1.60 -1.95 -8.76
C SER A 142 2.12 -3.40 -8.78
N GLY A 143 3.14 -3.72 -7.97
CA GLY A 143 3.82 -5.01 -8.02
C GLY A 143 2.88 -6.21 -7.85
N THR A 144 2.00 -6.18 -6.85
CA THR A 144 1.04 -7.28 -6.62
C THR A 144 -0.02 -7.35 -7.73
N ASP A 145 -0.51 -6.21 -8.22
CA ASP A 145 -1.48 -6.17 -9.32
C ASP A 145 -0.89 -6.81 -10.59
N LEU A 146 0.28 -6.37 -11.00
CA LEU A 146 0.90 -6.83 -12.25
C LEU A 146 1.34 -8.29 -12.16
N ASN A 147 2.15 -8.62 -11.14
CA ASN A 147 2.73 -9.96 -11.02
C ASN A 147 1.67 -10.97 -10.55
N GLY A 148 0.75 -10.57 -9.67
CA GLY A 148 -0.36 -11.42 -9.23
C GLY A 148 -1.29 -11.80 -10.37
N GLN A 149 -1.69 -10.85 -11.22
CA GLN A 149 -2.53 -11.12 -12.39
C GLN A 149 -1.81 -12.01 -13.42
N ALA A 150 -0.52 -11.75 -13.68
CA ALA A 150 0.26 -12.59 -14.59
C ALA A 150 0.36 -14.03 -14.07
N ALA A 151 0.64 -14.21 -12.78
CA ALA A 151 0.71 -15.52 -12.13
C ALA A 151 -0.66 -16.24 -12.12
N LEU A 152 -1.74 -15.49 -11.86
CA LEU A 152 -3.12 -16.00 -11.91
C LEU A 152 -3.46 -16.55 -13.29
N LEU A 153 -3.14 -15.82 -14.36
CA LEU A 153 -3.39 -16.27 -15.74
C LEU A 153 -2.63 -17.55 -16.07
N ALA A 154 -1.36 -17.65 -15.66
CA ALA A 154 -0.57 -18.87 -15.83
C ALA A 154 -1.18 -20.06 -15.07
N ALA A 155 -1.57 -19.85 -13.81
CA ALA A 155 -2.18 -20.88 -12.97
C ALA A 155 -3.53 -21.34 -13.52
N ARG A 156 -4.38 -20.42 -13.98
CA ARG A 156 -5.67 -20.73 -14.62
C ARG A 156 -5.52 -21.61 -15.85
N THR A 157 -4.58 -21.30 -16.71
CA THR A 157 -4.31 -22.12 -17.91
C THR A 157 -3.98 -23.57 -17.53
N ILE A 158 -3.19 -23.78 -16.48
CA ILE A 158 -2.85 -25.13 -16.01
C ILE A 158 -4.08 -25.77 -15.35
N LYS A 159 -4.82 -25.05 -14.52
CA LYS A 159 -6.04 -25.52 -13.85
C LYS A 159 -7.12 -25.95 -14.85
N GLU A 160 -7.30 -25.19 -15.92
CA GLU A 160 -8.21 -25.56 -17.01
C GLU A 160 -7.81 -26.89 -17.64
N ARG A 161 -6.53 -27.05 -18.02
CA ARG A 161 -6.02 -28.31 -18.56
C ARG A 161 -6.20 -29.50 -17.62
N LEU A 162 -5.95 -29.30 -16.32
CA LEU A 162 -6.18 -30.32 -15.30
C LEU A 162 -7.67 -30.68 -15.18
N GLY A 163 -8.53 -29.66 -15.26
CA GLY A 163 -9.97 -29.84 -15.21
C GLY A 163 -10.53 -30.59 -16.41
N ASP A 164 -10.06 -30.22 -17.61
CA ASP A 164 -10.46 -30.88 -18.87
C ASP A 164 -9.99 -32.34 -18.89
N PHE A 165 -8.73 -32.58 -18.51
CA PHE A 165 -8.19 -33.93 -18.34
C PHE A 165 -9.02 -34.77 -17.36
N ALA A 166 -9.37 -34.20 -16.20
CA ALA A 166 -10.17 -34.91 -15.21
C ALA A 166 -11.56 -35.25 -15.74
N ALA A 167 -12.21 -34.34 -16.43
CA ALA A 167 -13.52 -34.56 -17.04
C ALA A 167 -13.48 -35.71 -18.07
N GLU A 168 -12.47 -35.72 -18.94
CA GLU A 168 -12.27 -36.76 -19.93
C GLU A 168 -11.91 -38.12 -19.29
N HIS A 169 -10.90 -38.11 -18.40
CA HIS A 169 -10.36 -39.33 -17.78
C HIS A 169 -11.39 -40.12 -16.94
N TRP A 170 -12.28 -39.39 -16.24
CA TRP A 170 -13.33 -39.99 -15.41
C TRP A 170 -14.72 -39.97 -16.11
N SER A 171 -14.81 -39.55 -17.35
CA SER A 171 -16.04 -39.45 -18.13
C SER A 171 -17.18 -38.72 -17.41
N VAL A 172 -16.84 -37.56 -16.82
CA VAL A 172 -17.79 -36.66 -16.13
C VAL A 172 -17.89 -35.31 -16.84
N PRO A 173 -19.01 -34.60 -16.77
CA PRO A 173 -19.09 -33.21 -17.23
C PRO A 173 -18.06 -32.30 -16.56
N ARG A 174 -17.53 -31.32 -17.32
CA ARG A 174 -16.47 -30.40 -16.82
C ARG A 174 -16.90 -29.61 -15.59
N ASP A 175 -18.14 -29.25 -15.45
CA ASP A 175 -18.73 -28.54 -14.32
C ASP A 175 -18.80 -29.38 -13.04
N GLN A 176 -18.69 -30.71 -13.15
CA GLN A 176 -18.57 -31.62 -12.01
C GLN A 176 -17.11 -31.80 -11.53
N VAL A 177 -16.14 -31.11 -12.14
CA VAL A 177 -14.76 -31.07 -11.67
C VAL A 177 -14.55 -29.78 -10.87
N VAL A 178 -14.46 -29.91 -9.54
CA VAL A 178 -14.36 -28.77 -8.60
C VAL A 178 -13.09 -28.90 -7.76
N PHE A 179 -12.24 -27.86 -7.80
CA PHE A 179 -11.07 -27.77 -6.94
C PHE A 179 -11.49 -27.35 -5.55
N LEU A 180 -11.09 -28.12 -4.56
CA LEU A 180 -11.35 -27.97 -3.13
C LEU A 180 -10.01 -27.91 -2.36
N PRO A 181 -9.96 -27.47 -1.10
CA PRO A 181 -8.71 -27.41 -0.34
C PRO A 181 -7.90 -28.72 -0.39
N ASN A 182 -6.76 -28.69 -1.09
CA ASN A 182 -5.83 -29.79 -1.35
C ASN A 182 -6.43 -31.03 -2.07
N ARG A 183 -7.63 -30.91 -2.62
CA ARG A 183 -8.39 -31.99 -3.27
C ARG A 183 -9.07 -31.50 -4.54
N VAL A 184 -9.49 -32.47 -5.36
CA VAL A 184 -10.36 -32.19 -6.50
C VAL A 184 -11.53 -33.18 -6.44
N ARG A 185 -12.73 -32.66 -6.47
CA ARG A 185 -13.94 -33.46 -6.62
C ARG A 185 -14.20 -33.68 -8.10
N VAL A 186 -14.33 -34.92 -8.50
CA VAL A 186 -14.59 -35.36 -9.87
C VAL A 186 -15.86 -36.24 -9.84
N GLY A 187 -16.98 -35.68 -10.25
CA GLY A 187 -18.28 -36.32 -10.06
C GLY A 187 -18.58 -36.55 -8.56
N ASN A 188 -18.74 -37.81 -8.19
CA ASN A 188 -19.06 -38.22 -6.80
C ASN A 188 -17.83 -38.61 -5.97
N GLN A 189 -16.62 -38.53 -6.50
CA GLN A 189 -15.39 -38.87 -5.78
C GLN A 189 -14.50 -37.65 -5.53
N GLU A 190 -13.74 -37.68 -4.45
CA GLU A 190 -12.73 -36.71 -4.13
C GLU A 190 -11.35 -37.37 -4.17
N ILE A 191 -10.42 -36.77 -4.89
CA ILE A 191 -9.03 -37.22 -4.98
C ILE A 191 -8.07 -36.12 -4.49
N PRO A 192 -6.93 -36.46 -3.90
CA PRO A 192 -5.91 -35.46 -3.59
C PRO A 192 -5.45 -34.72 -4.83
N PHE A 193 -5.17 -33.40 -4.72
CA PHE A 193 -4.66 -32.59 -5.84
C PHE A 193 -3.44 -33.24 -6.50
N ARG A 194 -2.48 -33.75 -5.70
CA ARG A 194 -1.29 -34.46 -6.20
C ARG A 194 -1.63 -35.70 -7.05
N ALA A 195 -2.72 -36.39 -6.71
CA ALA A 195 -3.12 -37.58 -7.47
C ALA A 195 -3.65 -37.20 -8.85
N LEU A 196 -4.46 -36.12 -8.95
CA LEU A 196 -4.88 -35.57 -10.23
C LEU A 196 -3.65 -35.14 -11.07
N VAL A 197 -2.71 -34.40 -10.47
CA VAL A 197 -1.49 -33.94 -11.14
C VAL A 197 -0.67 -35.11 -11.69
N TRP A 198 -0.51 -36.18 -10.89
CA TRP A 198 0.18 -37.40 -11.33
C TRP A 198 -0.53 -38.08 -12.52
N GLN A 199 -1.85 -38.24 -12.46
CA GLN A 199 -2.63 -38.82 -13.55
C GLN A 199 -2.55 -37.95 -14.83
N ALA A 200 -2.63 -36.64 -14.68
CA ALA A 200 -2.48 -35.70 -15.77
C ALA A 200 -1.10 -35.78 -16.43
N TYR A 201 -0.03 -35.92 -15.63
CA TYR A 201 1.32 -36.14 -16.13
C TYR A 201 1.42 -37.44 -16.94
N MET A 202 0.89 -38.55 -16.41
CA MET A 202 0.82 -39.83 -17.11
C MET A 202 -0.03 -39.73 -18.41
N GLY A 203 -1.05 -38.88 -18.40
CA GLY A 203 -1.85 -38.52 -19.57
C GLY A 203 -1.18 -37.54 -20.54
N ARG A 204 0.07 -37.16 -20.29
CA ARG A 204 0.85 -36.22 -21.10
C ARG A 204 0.26 -34.82 -21.19
N VAL A 205 -0.39 -34.37 -20.12
CA VAL A 205 -0.91 -32.98 -19.99
C VAL A 205 0.25 -32.05 -19.65
N SER A 206 0.31 -30.90 -20.31
CA SER A 206 1.31 -29.87 -19.98
C SER A 206 0.98 -29.17 -18.64
N LEU A 207 1.86 -29.35 -17.65
CA LEU A 207 1.76 -28.81 -16.29
C LEU A 207 2.55 -27.49 -16.11
N SER A 208 2.85 -26.81 -17.19
CA SER A 208 3.60 -25.57 -17.22
C SER A 208 2.90 -24.54 -18.10
N SER A 209 2.88 -23.29 -17.67
CA SER A 209 2.34 -22.18 -18.47
C SER A 209 3.02 -20.87 -18.11
N THR A 210 3.14 -19.98 -19.10
CA THR A 210 3.40 -18.56 -18.89
C THR A 210 2.09 -17.79 -18.79
N GLY A 211 2.12 -16.68 -18.06
CA GLY A 211 1.03 -15.69 -18.04
C GLY A 211 1.58 -14.30 -18.32
N PHE A 212 0.78 -13.49 -18.95
CA PHE A 212 1.12 -12.10 -19.25
C PHE A 212 -0.08 -11.21 -18.94
N TYR A 213 0.19 -10.11 -18.23
CA TYR A 213 -0.83 -9.12 -17.89
C TYR A 213 -0.36 -7.72 -18.27
N LYS A 214 -1.28 -6.92 -18.74
CA LYS A 214 -1.14 -5.48 -18.93
C LYS A 214 -2.32 -4.76 -18.29
N THR A 215 -2.07 -3.69 -17.55
CA THR A 215 -3.14 -2.93 -16.90
C THR A 215 -4.10 -2.36 -17.92
N PRO A 216 -5.41 -2.65 -17.84
CA PRO A 216 -6.38 -2.17 -18.79
C PRO A 216 -6.78 -0.72 -18.53
N LYS A 217 -7.49 -0.09 -19.47
CA LYS A 217 -8.15 1.23 -19.36
C LYS A 217 -7.23 2.43 -19.17
N ILE A 218 -5.92 2.25 -19.00
CA ILE A 218 -4.99 3.36 -18.81
C ILE A 218 -4.52 3.93 -20.14
N HIS A 219 -4.41 5.24 -20.20
CA HIS A 219 -3.82 5.97 -21.32
C HIS A 219 -3.29 7.32 -20.85
N TRP A 220 -2.22 7.79 -21.45
CA TRP A 220 -1.58 9.03 -21.10
C TRP A 220 -1.00 9.74 -22.31
N ASP A 221 -1.47 10.95 -22.60
CA ASP A 221 -0.83 11.85 -23.54
C ASP A 221 0.16 12.73 -22.79
N ARG A 222 1.45 12.42 -22.97
CA ARG A 222 2.53 13.13 -22.28
C ARG A 222 2.67 14.58 -22.76
N ALA A 223 2.41 14.85 -24.03
CA ALA A 223 2.54 16.19 -24.59
C ALA A 223 1.42 17.11 -24.10
N ALA A 224 0.20 16.60 -24.06
CA ALA A 224 -0.96 17.35 -23.57
C ALA A 224 -1.09 17.33 -22.03
N GLY A 225 -0.39 16.45 -21.33
CA GLY A 225 -0.54 16.25 -19.90
C GLY A 225 -1.94 15.76 -19.50
N ARG A 226 -2.58 14.95 -20.34
CA ARG A 226 -3.99 14.54 -20.17
C ARG A 226 -4.17 13.05 -20.40
N GLY A 227 -5.18 12.48 -19.72
CA GLY A 227 -5.57 11.10 -19.90
C GLY A 227 -6.11 10.45 -18.64
N ARG A 228 -6.13 9.12 -18.66
CA ARG A 228 -6.40 8.26 -17.51
C ARG A 228 -5.11 7.50 -17.17
N PRO A 229 -4.12 8.14 -16.52
CA PRO A 229 -2.85 7.49 -16.23
C PRO A 229 -2.98 6.43 -15.11
N PHE A 230 -3.95 6.56 -14.21
CA PHE A 230 -4.11 5.67 -13.07
C PHE A 230 -5.28 4.72 -13.24
N TYR A 231 -5.03 3.44 -12.95
CA TYR A 231 -6.06 2.40 -13.03
C TYR A 231 -7.13 2.59 -11.97
N TYR A 232 -6.70 2.90 -10.74
CA TYR A 232 -7.56 3.26 -9.60
C TYR A 232 -6.82 4.16 -8.62
N PHE A 233 -7.51 4.60 -7.58
CA PHE A 233 -6.94 5.36 -6.48
C PHE A 233 -7.02 4.57 -5.17
N ALA A 234 -5.91 4.60 -4.41
CA ALA A 234 -5.88 4.18 -3.02
C ALA A 234 -6.14 5.38 -2.12
N TYR A 235 -6.86 5.17 -1.01
CA TYR A 235 -7.25 6.21 -0.08
C TYR A 235 -6.83 5.86 1.34
N GLY A 236 -6.55 6.87 2.13
CA GLY A 236 -6.25 6.74 3.55
C GLY A 236 -6.40 8.08 4.26
N ALA A 237 -6.43 8.03 5.57
CA ALA A 237 -6.32 9.22 6.41
C ALA A 237 -5.57 8.90 7.70
N ALA A 238 -4.83 9.88 8.23
CA ALA A 238 -4.16 9.77 9.50
C ALA A 238 -4.42 11.00 10.36
N CYS A 239 -4.58 10.78 11.67
CA CYS A 239 -4.67 11.80 12.69
C CYS A 239 -3.50 11.63 13.65
N SER A 240 -2.63 12.65 13.74
CA SER A 240 -1.46 12.66 14.61
C SER A 240 -1.60 13.70 15.73
N GLU A 241 -1.19 13.33 16.93
CA GLU A 241 -1.09 14.20 18.09
C GLU A 241 0.36 14.25 18.58
N VAL A 242 0.86 15.46 18.82
CA VAL A 242 2.23 15.70 19.23
C VAL A 242 2.28 16.60 20.45
N ALA A 243 3.38 16.51 21.20
CA ALA A 243 3.78 17.50 22.21
C ALA A 243 5.14 18.07 21.79
N ILE A 244 5.32 19.39 21.93
CA ILE A 244 6.59 20.10 21.71
C ILE A 244 7.02 20.80 22.98
N ASP A 245 8.33 20.87 23.22
CA ASP A 245 8.93 21.73 24.20
C ASP A 245 9.36 23.06 23.57
N THR A 246 8.75 24.16 23.96
CA THR A 246 9.01 25.48 23.38
C THR A 246 10.32 26.14 23.84
N LEU A 247 11.07 25.49 24.70
CA LEU A 247 12.40 25.96 25.15
C LEU A 247 13.54 25.28 24.40
N THR A 248 13.31 24.06 23.91
CA THR A 248 14.34 23.24 23.23
C THR A 248 14.00 22.95 21.78
N GLY A 249 12.71 23.06 21.40
CA GLY A 249 12.21 22.63 20.09
C GLY A 249 12.01 21.11 19.99
N GLU A 250 12.38 20.34 21.03
CA GLU A 250 12.13 18.90 21.03
C GLU A 250 10.64 18.59 20.98
N TYR A 251 10.29 17.48 20.36
CA TYR A 251 8.90 17.04 20.26
C TYR A 251 8.79 15.53 20.36
N LYS A 252 7.58 15.08 20.66
CA LYS A 252 7.22 13.67 20.65
C LYS A 252 5.88 13.48 19.96
N VAL A 253 5.81 12.46 19.08
CA VAL A 253 4.55 11.99 18.54
C VAL A 253 3.91 11.08 19.58
N GLU A 254 2.82 11.56 20.21
CA GLU A 254 2.17 10.84 21.31
C GLU A 254 1.18 9.79 20.82
N ARG A 255 0.40 10.15 19.77
CA ARG A 255 -0.64 9.28 19.25
C ARG A 255 -0.83 9.46 17.76
N VAL A 256 -1.05 8.34 17.07
CA VAL A 256 -1.43 8.29 15.66
C VAL A 256 -2.59 7.32 15.50
N ASP A 257 -3.60 7.73 14.76
CA ASP A 257 -4.74 6.91 14.33
C ASP A 257 -4.79 6.94 12.80
N ILE A 258 -4.81 5.77 12.17
CA ILE A 258 -4.83 5.62 10.71
C ILE A 258 -6.01 4.74 10.30
N LEU A 259 -6.71 5.16 9.24
CA LEU A 259 -7.68 4.33 8.52
C LEU A 259 -7.29 4.30 7.04
N HIS A 260 -7.09 3.10 6.49
CA HIS A 260 -6.60 2.94 5.11
C HIS A 260 -7.45 1.96 4.29
N ASP A 261 -7.75 2.35 3.04
CA ASP A 261 -8.45 1.52 2.07
C ASP A 261 -7.43 0.70 1.25
N VAL A 262 -7.38 -0.59 1.52
CA VAL A 262 -6.59 -1.59 0.78
C VAL A 262 -7.44 -2.45 -0.15
N GLY A 263 -8.71 -2.06 -0.38
CA GLY A 263 -9.69 -2.90 -1.04
C GLY A 263 -9.92 -4.20 -0.27
N ARG A 264 -10.14 -5.30 -0.97
CA ARG A 264 -10.13 -6.63 -0.34
C ARG A 264 -8.68 -7.04 -0.06
N SER A 265 -8.26 -6.95 1.18
CA SER A 265 -6.90 -7.30 1.58
C SER A 265 -6.56 -8.75 1.18
N LEU A 266 -5.40 -8.92 0.53
CA LEU A 266 -4.86 -10.25 0.22
C LEU A 266 -4.17 -10.89 1.43
N ASN A 267 -3.58 -10.05 2.28
CA ASN A 267 -2.90 -10.46 3.51
C ASN A 267 -2.94 -9.30 4.51
N PRO A 268 -3.91 -9.32 5.46
CA PRO A 268 -4.07 -8.22 6.41
C PRO A 268 -2.82 -7.91 7.24
N ALA A 269 -2.05 -8.92 7.63
CA ALA A 269 -0.84 -8.72 8.42
C ALA A 269 0.24 -7.97 7.63
N ILE A 270 0.43 -8.32 6.35
CA ILE A 270 1.36 -7.62 5.45
C ILE A 270 0.85 -6.20 5.19
N ASP A 271 -0.45 -6.02 4.92
CA ASP A 271 -1.01 -4.70 4.63
C ASP A 271 -0.88 -3.75 5.81
N LEU A 272 -1.17 -4.20 7.04
CA LEU A 272 -0.95 -3.42 8.26
C LEU A 272 0.52 -3.05 8.44
N GLY A 273 1.43 -4.02 8.28
CA GLY A 273 2.88 -3.78 8.38
C GLY A 273 3.38 -2.77 7.34
N GLN A 274 2.81 -2.76 6.12
CA GLN A 274 3.15 -1.77 5.09
C GLN A 274 2.64 -0.36 5.46
N ILE A 275 1.45 -0.25 6.05
CA ILE A 275 0.91 1.03 6.50
C ILE A 275 1.75 1.59 7.65
N GLU A 276 2.06 0.78 8.65
CA GLU A 276 2.89 1.17 9.78
C GLU A 276 4.29 1.59 9.33
N GLY A 277 4.95 0.77 8.52
CA GLY A 277 6.30 1.03 8.02
C GLY A 277 6.37 2.26 7.12
N GLY A 278 5.44 2.43 6.20
CA GLY A 278 5.35 3.61 5.33
C GLY A 278 5.11 4.88 6.11
N PHE A 279 4.22 4.85 7.11
CA PHE A 279 3.98 6.00 7.98
C PHE A 279 5.24 6.41 8.76
N VAL A 280 5.93 5.45 9.40
CA VAL A 280 7.15 5.73 10.18
C VAL A 280 8.25 6.29 9.29
N GLN A 281 8.40 5.77 8.07
CA GLN A 281 9.35 6.32 7.09
C GLN A 281 9.00 7.78 6.74
N GLY A 282 7.74 8.07 6.43
CA GLY A 282 7.30 9.44 6.14
C GLY A 282 7.44 10.38 7.35
N MET A 283 7.22 9.86 8.56
CA MET A 283 7.47 10.61 9.79
C MET A 283 8.95 11.02 9.90
N GLY A 284 9.87 10.09 9.66
CA GLY A 284 11.30 10.39 9.65
C GLY A 284 11.66 11.48 8.64
N TRP A 285 11.18 11.38 7.40
CA TRP A 285 11.41 12.37 6.35
C TRP A 285 10.97 13.78 6.71
N LEU A 286 9.88 13.88 7.45
CA LEU A 286 9.30 15.18 7.83
C LEU A 286 9.83 15.72 9.14
N THR A 287 10.65 14.95 9.87
CA THR A 287 11.06 15.31 11.22
C THR A 287 12.56 15.22 11.46
N THR A 288 13.17 14.04 11.38
CA THR A 288 14.54 13.80 11.86
C THR A 288 15.55 13.54 10.73
N GLU A 289 15.08 13.13 9.57
CA GLU A 289 15.93 12.77 8.43
C GLU A 289 16.33 14.02 7.64
N GLU A 290 17.47 14.62 8.00
CA GLU A 290 17.98 15.80 7.34
C GLU A 290 19.12 15.47 6.38
N LEU A 291 19.02 15.97 5.14
CA LEU A 291 20.10 15.96 4.16
C LEU A 291 20.87 17.27 4.28
N TRP A 292 22.14 17.18 4.69
CA TRP A 292 22.99 18.33 4.83
C TRP A 292 24.27 18.23 4.00
N TRP A 293 24.51 19.24 3.20
CA TRP A 293 25.72 19.36 2.37
C TRP A 293 26.58 20.50 2.87
N ASP A 294 27.91 20.28 2.88
CA ASP A 294 28.87 21.34 3.20
C ASP A 294 29.04 22.31 2.00
N GLU A 295 29.80 23.38 2.21
CA GLU A 295 30.08 24.39 1.19
C GLU A 295 30.76 23.83 -0.08
N ALA A 296 31.44 22.70 0.02
CA ALA A 296 32.04 21.99 -1.10
C ALA A 296 31.06 21.00 -1.81
N GLY A 297 29.78 21.00 -1.45
CA GLY A 297 28.74 20.14 -2.01
C GLY A 297 28.85 18.66 -1.56
N ARG A 298 29.56 18.36 -0.50
CA ARG A 298 29.67 16.99 0.02
C ARG A 298 28.55 16.71 1.01
N LEU A 299 27.78 15.64 0.75
CA LEU A 299 26.76 15.16 1.69
C LEU A 299 27.41 14.69 3.00
N ARG A 300 27.01 15.27 4.12
CA ARG A 300 27.55 14.96 5.46
C ARG A 300 26.67 13.99 6.24
N THR A 301 25.38 13.93 5.92
CA THR A 301 24.41 12.99 6.52
C THR A 301 24.25 11.74 5.64
N HIS A 302 25.34 11.01 5.43
CA HIS A 302 25.39 9.87 4.50
C HIS A 302 25.56 8.51 5.17
N ALA A 303 25.44 8.44 6.50
CA ALA A 303 25.61 7.22 7.27
C ALA A 303 24.57 7.12 8.39
N PRO A 304 24.25 5.92 8.92
CA PRO A 304 23.27 5.75 10.01
C PRO A 304 23.58 6.58 11.26
N SER A 305 24.86 6.91 11.50
CA SER A 305 25.29 7.77 12.60
C SER A 305 24.93 9.24 12.42
N THR A 306 24.70 9.69 11.20
CA THR A 306 24.47 11.10 10.86
C THR A 306 23.10 11.33 10.22
N TYR A 307 22.58 10.37 9.45
CA TYR A 307 21.23 10.40 8.89
C TYR A 307 20.26 9.68 9.85
N LYS A 308 19.40 10.46 10.51
CA LYS A 308 18.62 10.00 11.68
C LYS A 308 17.26 9.44 11.28
N ILE A 309 17.23 8.19 10.82
CA ILE A 309 15.96 7.47 10.66
C ILE A 309 15.31 7.25 12.03
N PRO A 310 13.97 7.19 12.11
CA PRO A 310 13.28 6.91 13.37
C PRO A 310 13.74 5.60 14.01
N ALA A 311 14.09 5.68 15.29
CA ALA A 311 14.42 4.52 16.11
C ALA A 311 13.16 3.91 16.72
N CYS A 312 13.27 2.73 17.35
CA CYS A 312 12.14 2.08 18.01
C CYS A 312 11.48 2.97 19.09
N GLY A 313 12.26 3.85 19.75
CA GLY A 313 11.77 4.80 20.76
C GLY A 313 10.96 5.97 20.20
N ASP A 314 11.07 6.24 18.89
CA ASP A 314 10.35 7.32 18.22
C ASP A 314 8.95 6.90 17.77
N ARG A 315 8.65 5.59 17.81
CA ARG A 315 7.31 5.08 17.53
C ARG A 315 6.28 5.77 18.44
N PRO A 316 5.13 6.22 17.90
CA PRO A 316 4.06 6.78 18.72
C PRO A 316 3.66 5.83 19.86
N ARG A 317 3.45 6.39 21.05
CA ARG A 317 3.04 5.57 22.20
C ARG A 317 1.71 4.87 21.98
N VAL A 318 0.77 5.56 21.32
CA VAL A 318 -0.49 5.01 20.82
C VAL A 318 -0.43 5.03 19.31
N PHE A 319 -0.47 3.86 18.68
CA PHE A 319 -0.37 3.71 17.24
C PHE A 319 -1.46 2.75 16.76
N ASN A 320 -2.61 3.31 16.40
CA ASN A 320 -3.77 2.58 15.94
C ASN A 320 -3.80 2.60 14.41
N VAL A 321 -3.81 1.43 13.80
CA VAL A 321 -3.85 1.27 12.34
C VAL A 321 -4.97 0.31 11.99
N ASP A 322 -5.95 0.79 11.25
CA ASP A 322 -7.10 0.01 10.81
C ASP A 322 -7.20 -0.03 9.28
N LEU A 323 -7.60 -1.18 8.76
CA LEU A 323 -8.05 -1.33 7.38
C LEU A 323 -9.53 -0.96 7.27
N LEU A 324 -9.92 -0.29 6.19
CA LEU A 324 -11.32 0.02 5.93
C LEU A 324 -12.10 -1.27 5.65
N GLU A 325 -13.03 -1.60 6.55
CA GLU A 325 -13.84 -2.82 6.45
C GLU A 325 -14.80 -2.77 5.25
N GLY A 326 -15.00 -3.92 4.62
CA GLY A 326 -15.90 -4.07 3.49
C GLY A 326 -15.44 -3.39 2.19
N ALA A 327 -14.28 -2.74 2.20
CA ALA A 327 -13.73 -2.09 1.03
C ALA A 327 -13.43 -3.11 -0.10
N ARG A 328 -13.69 -2.67 -1.33
CA ARG A 328 -13.36 -3.43 -2.55
C ARG A 328 -12.91 -2.48 -3.64
N ASN A 329 -11.91 -2.88 -4.40
CA ASN A 329 -11.55 -2.14 -5.59
C ASN A 329 -12.69 -2.19 -6.61
N ARG A 330 -13.10 -1.05 -7.13
CA ARG A 330 -14.07 -0.98 -8.22
C ARG A 330 -13.53 -1.62 -9.49
N GLU A 331 -12.24 -1.45 -9.76
CA GLU A 331 -11.56 -2.07 -10.87
C GLU A 331 -11.26 -3.55 -10.60
N ASP A 332 -11.08 -4.32 -11.66
CA ASP A 332 -10.77 -5.74 -11.59
C ASP A 332 -9.25 -5.98 -11.35
N ALA A 333 -8.72 -5.31 -10.32
CA ALA A 333 -7.41 -5.60 -9.80
C ALA A 333 -7.38 -6.99 -9.15
N ILE A 334 -6.18 -7.49 -8.84
CA ILE A 334 -6.05 -8.84 -8.27
C ILE A 334 -6.93 -9.01 -7.03
N HIS A 335 -7.90 -9.91 -7.11
CA HIS A 335 -8.91 -10.19 -6.06
C HIS A 335 -9.62 -8.95 -5.49
N ARG A 336 -9.73 -7.86 -6.25
CA ARG A 336 -10.32 -6.58 -5.82
C ARG A 336 -9.54 -5.89 -4.69
N SER A 337 -8.24 -6.18 -4.56
CA SER A 337 -7.34 -5.47 -3.65
C SER A 337 -6.96 -4.08 -4.17
N LYS A 338 -6.38 -3.26 -3.31
CA LYS A 338 -5.72 -2.00 -3.66
C LYS A 338 -4.28 -2.02 -3.16
N ALA A 339 -3.43 -1.30 -3.86
CA ALA A 339 -2.02 -1.16 -3.51
C ALA A 339 -1.83 -0.40 -2.19
N VAL A 340 -0.80 -0.78 -1.43
CA VAL A 340 -0.50 -0.25 -0.09
C VAL A 340 0.99 0.10 0.08
N GLY A 341 1.79 0.04 -0.99
CA GLY A 341 3.24 0.29 -0.89
C GLY A 341 3.60 1.75 -0.61
N GLU A 342 3.18 2.68 -1.47
CA GLU A 342 3.56 4.09 -1.39
C GLU A 342 2.55 4.98 -0.65
N PRO A 343 1.21 4.79 -0.75
CA PRO A 343 0.25 5.71 -0.16
C PRO A 343 0.44 5.99 1.33
N PRO A 344 0.82 5.03 2.18
CA PRO A 344 1.00 5.24 3.62
C PRO A 344 2.07 6.27 3.99
N LEU A 345 3.11 6.45 3.18
CA LEU A 345 4.16 7.45 3.43
C LEU A 345 3.56 8.86 3.54
N MET A 346 2.59 9.20 2.69
CA MET A 346 1.94 10.52 2.67
C MET A 346 1.09 10.78 3.92
N LEU A 347 0.67 9.76 4.65
CA LEU A 347 -0.13 9.90 5.87
C LEU A 347 0.66 10.61 6.99
N ALA A 348 1.98 10.49 6.99
CA ALA A 348 2.86 11.14 7.95
C ALA A 348 2.90 12.68 7.84
N ILE A 349 2.35 13.26 6.76
CA ILE A 349 2.14 14.71 6.65
C ILE A 349 1.31 15.23 7.84
N SER A 350 0.46 14.39 8.42
CA SER A 350 -0.29 14.69 9.65
C SER A 350 0.63 15.04 10.83
N VAL A 351 1.83 14.45 10.93
CA VAL A 351 2.80 14.75 12.00
C VAL A 351 3.36 16.16 11.83
N LEU A 352 3.81 16.53 10.63
CA LEU A 352 4.32 17.88 10.37
C LEU A 352 3.25 18.95 10.66
N HIS A 353 2.01 18.69 10.25
CA HIS A 353 0.92 19.60 10.52
C HIS A 353 0.53 19.64 12.02
N ALA A 354 0.64 18.52 12.76
CA ALA A 354 0.42 18.52 14.19
C ALA A 354 1.51 19.32 14.92
N ILE A 355 2.79 19.22 14.53
CA ILE A 355 3.87 20.05 15.05
C ILE A 355 3.57 21.53 14.73
N SER A 356 3.17 21.83 13.50
CA SER A 356 2.78 23.19 13.11
C SER A 356 1.59 23.74 13.93
N ASP A 357 0.57 22.89 14.23
CA ASP A 357 -0.57 23.26 15.09
C ASP A 357 -0.11 23.55 16.54
N ALA A 358 0.83 22.74 17.07
CA ALA A 358 1.43 22.99 18.38
C ALA A 358 2.21 24.31 18.42
N VAL A 359 3.02 24.60 17.41
CA VAL A 359 3.76 25.88 17.28
C VAL A 359 2.78 27.05 17.16
N ALA A 360 1.72 26.93 16.35
CA ALA A 360 0.70 27.97 16.18
C ALA A 360 0.02 28.36 17.52
N SER A 361 -0.09 27.42 18.44
CA SER A 361 -0.67 27.67 19.78
C SER A 361 0.11 28.67 20.62
N VAL A 362 1.38 28.91 20.32
CA VAL A 362 2.23 29.90 21.01
C VAL A 362 1.71 31.32 20.79
N ALA A 363 1.10 31.58 19.65
CA ALA A 363 0.46 32.84 19.27
C ALA A 363 -1.08 32.72 19.23
N ASP A 364 -1.65 31.87 20.08
CA ASP A 364 -3.11 31.65 20.18
C ASP A 364 -3.78 31.38 18.82
N TYR A 365 -3.05 30.73 17.92
CA TYR A 365 -3.48 30.40 16.54
C TYR A 365 -3.79 31.61 15.63
N GLN A 366 -3.34 32.80 16.00
CA GLN A 366 -3.56 34.03 15.24
C GLN A 366 -2.57 34.20 14.09
N ARG A 367 -1.43 33.56 14.17
CA ARG A 367 -0.35 33.58 13.17
C ARG A 367 -0.05 32.17 12.68
N CYS A 368 0.19 32.02 11.35
CA CYS A 368 0.62 30.77 10.77
C CYS A 368 2.14 30.61 11.01
N PRO A 369 2.58 29.48 11.61
CA PRO A 369 4.00 29.23 11.79
C PRO A 369 4.66 28.97 10.44
N ARG A 370 5.89 29.46 10.27
CA ARG A 370 6.77 29.10 9.16
C ARG A 370 7.65 27.95 9.63
N LEU A 371 7.20 26.72 9.39
CA LEU A 371 7.90 25.50 9.76
C LEU A 371 8.26 24.75 8.47
N ASP A 372 9.55 24.61 8.21
CA ASP A 372 10.07 23.89 7.07
C ASP A 372 10.32 22.41 7.43
N ALA A 373 10.14 21.52 6.45
CA ALA A 373 10.51 20.13 6.57
C ALA A 373 12.00 19.91 6.21
N PRO A 374 12.68 18.97 6.92
CA PRO A 374 12.24 18.28 8.12
C PRO A 374 12.12 19.22 9.32
N ALA A 375 11.08 19.01 10.14
CA ALA A 375 10.86 19.81 11.36
C ALA A 375 11.82 19.36 12.47
N THR A 376 13.12 19.63 12.28
CA THR A 376 14.12 19.36 13.33
C THR A 376 13.85 20.21 14.57
N PRO A 377 14.34 19.82 15.77
CA PRO A 377 14.17 20.62 16.97
C PRO A 377 14.59 22.08 16.80
N GLU A 378 15.68 22.34 16.08
CA GLU A 378 16.14 23.70 15.75
C GLU A 378 15.10 24.49 14.97
N ARG A 379 14.52 23.90 13.91
CA ARG A 379 13.48 24.56 13.10
C ARG A 379 12.18 24.77 13.85
N VAL A 380 11.83 23.85 14.75
CA VAL A 380 10.68 24.01 15.66
C VAL A 380 10.92 25.18 16.60
N LEU A 381 12.10 25.25 17.23
CA LEU A 381 12.47 26.35 18.14
C LEU A 381 12.46 27.70 17.40
N GLU A 382 13.10 27.79 16.24
CA GLU A 382 13.08 29.01 15.41
C GLU A 382 11.64 29.44 15.04
N ALA A 383 10.76 28.49 14.71
CA ALA A 383 9.37 28.81 14.39
C ALA A 383 8.60 29.32 15.63
N VAL A 384 8.89 28.78 16.81
CA VAL A 384 8.35 29.27 18.09
C VAL A 384 8.84 30.69 18.38
N ASP A 385 10.13 30.94 18.24
CA ASP A 385 10.72 32.27 18.52
C ASP A 385 10.17 33.35 17.56
N ARG A 386 10.02 33.04 16.29
CA ARG A 386 9.36 33.93 15.31
C ARG A 386 7.92 34.28 15.69
N LEU A 387 7.19 33.39 16.37
CA LEU A 387 5.82 33.66 16.82
C LEU A 387 5.78 34.44 18.16
N ARG A 388 6.87 34.40 18.96
CA ARG A 388 7.00 35.19 20.17
C ARG A 388 7.42 36.62 19.89
N ALA A 389 8.20 36.84 18.86
CA ALA A 389 8.58 38.17 18.35
C ALA A 389 7.39 38.89 17.68
#